data_42e108bfaa233349db9f37e4998aa16f
#
_entry.id   42e108bfaa233349db9f37e4998aa16f
#
_cell.length_a   1.000
_cell.length_b   1.000
_cell.length_c   1.000
_cell.angle_alpha   90.00
_cell.angle_beta   90.00
_cell.angle_gamma   90.00
#
_symmetry.space_group_name_H-M   'P 1'
#
loop_
_entity.id
_entity.type
_entity.pdbx_description
1 polymer ?
#
loop_
_entity_poly.entity_id
_entity_poly.type
_entity_poly.pdbx_seq_one_letter_code
_entity_poly.pdbx_strand_id
1 'polypeptide(L)'
;ATTAQLQWVVDAYSVVFAGALLLAGSLGDRFGRRRALVIGLVVFGLGSLAAGFATTADMLILCRAVMGIGGAFIMPSTLSILVQVFTDRQARAQAIGIWAAVAGAAIAIGPIVGGLLIEHTTWHAIFWVNPPLVVIAIIATFALVPESRDPSKPRLDVMGAVLSSVGIIAFV
;
A
#
# COMPACT_ATOMS: atom_id res chain seq x y z
N ALA A 1 -2.08 -13.96 -22.19
CA ALA A 1 -3.08 -13.76 -21.14
C ALA A 1 -4.46 -13.59 -21.76
N THR A 2 -5.49 -14.15 -21.14
CA THR A 2 -6.89 -13.91 -21.52
C THR A 2 -7.34 -12.55 -21.03
N THR A 3 -8.45 -12.01 -21.57
CA THR A 3 -9.03 -10.75 -21.11
C THR A 3 -9.36 -10.78 -19.60
N ALA A 4 -9.90 -11.91 -19.11
CA ALA A 4 -10.18 -12.12 -17.70
C ALA A 4 -8.90 -12.08 -16.85
N GLN A 5 -7.79 -12.69 -17.29
CA GLN A 5 -6.52 -12.63 -16.60
C GLN A 5 -5.97 -11.19 -16.54
N LEU A 6 -6.09 -10.41 -17.62
CA LEU A 6 -5.66 -9.01 -17.64
C LEU A 6 -6.47 -8.17 -16.64
N GLN A 7 -7.77 -8.40 -16.54
CA GLN A 7 -8.62 -7.77 -15.54
C GLN A 7 -8.17 -8.16 -14.12
N TRP A 8 -7.97 -9.44 -13.84
CA TRP A 8 -7.51 -9.91 -12.54
C TRP A 8 -6.12 -9.39 -12.15
N VAL A 9 -5.23 -9.10 -13.10
CA VAL A 9 -3.95 -8.43 -12.80
C VAL A 9 -4.17 -7.06 -12.15
N VAL A 10 -5.21 -6.32 -12.53
CA VAL A 10 -5.55 -5.03 -11.91
C VAL A 10 -6.34 -5.24 -10.62
N ASP A 11 -7.38 -6.06 -10.67
CA ASP A 11 -8.37 -6.21 -9.60
C ASP A 11 -7.81 -6.92 -8.36
N ALA A 12 -6.90 -7.91 -8.53
CA ALA A 12 -6.31 -8.63 -7.41
C ALA A 12 -5.64 -7.69 -6.39
N TYR A 13 -4.94 -6.65 -6.86
CA TYR A 13 -4.37 -5.64 -5.98
C TYR A 13 -5.48 -4.88 -5.24
N SER A 14 -6.47 -4.36 -5.96
CA SER A 14 -7.49 -3.47 -5.42
C SER A 14 -8.40 -4.20 -4.43
N VAL A 15 -8.82 -5.42 -4.75
CA VAL A 15 -9.68 -6.26 -3.90
C VAL A 15 -8.95 -6.63 -2.60
N VAL A 16 -7.72 -7.11 -2.70
CA VAL A 16 -6.94 -7.48 -1.51
C VAL A 16 -6.58 -6.25 -0.67
N PHE A 17 -6.20 -5.15 -1.32
CA PHE A 17 -5.94 -3.87 -0.65
C PHE A 17 -7.16 -3.40 0.15
N ALA A 18 -8.32 -3.32 -0.49
CA ALA A 18 -9.55 -2.87 0.16
C ALA A 18 -9.98 -3.82 1.29
N GLY A 19 -9.91 -5.13 1.05
CA GLY A 19 -10.26 -6.13 2.05
C GLY A 19 -9.34 -6.12 3.28
N ALA A 20 -8.05 -5.88 3.11
CA ALA A 20 -7.09 -5.88 4.20
C ALA A 20 -6.96 -4.52 4.94
N LEU A 21 -7.51 -3.42 4.39
CA LEU A 21 -7.26 -2.06 4.84
C LEU A 21 -7.61 -1.84 6.32
N LEU A 22 -8.80 -2.27 6.74
CA LEU A 22 -9.28 -2.08 8.11
C LEU A 22 -8.47 -2.92 9.11
N LEU A 23 -8.16 -4.16 8.75
CA LEU A 23 -7.35 -5.05 9.59
C LEU A 23 -5.93 -4.50 9.73
N ALA A 24 -5.31 -4.07 8.65
CA ALA A 24 -3.97 -3.51 8.65
C ALA A 24 -3.88 -2.22 9.48
N GLY A 25 -4.89 -1.33 9.39
CA GLY A 25 -4.99 -0.14 10.23
C GLY A 25 -5.04 -0.47 11.71
N SER A 26 -5.92 -1.38 12.12
CA SER A 26 -6.06 -1.79 13.52
C SER A 26 -4.81 -2.51 14.07
N LEU A 27 -4.13 -3.30 13.25
CA LEU A 27 -2.86 -3.92 13.60
C LEU A 27 -1.75 -2.87 13.78
N GLY A 28 -1.70 -1.86 12.90
CA GLY A 28 -0.75 -0.75 12.99
C GLY A 28 -0.93 0.06 14.27
N ASP A 29 -2.14 0.40 14.63
CA ASP A 29 -2.45 1.12 15.87
C ASP A 29 -2.05 0.31 17.12
N ARG A 30 -2.25 -1.01 17.11
CA ARG A 30 -1.94 -1.87 18.24
C ARG A 30 -0.46 -2.21 18.38
N PHE A 31 0.21 -2.58 17.29
CA PHE A 31 1.57 -3.12 17.32
C PHE A 31 2.66 -2.10 17.02
N GLY A 32 2.27 -0.94 16.51
CA GLY A 32 3.17 0.18 16.19
C GLY A 32 3.05 0.60 14.73
N ARG A 33 2.82 1.89 14.54
CA ARG A 33 2.56 2.47 13.21
C ARG A 33 3.79 2.44 12.30
N ARG A 34 4.98 2.73 12.87
CA ARG A 34 6.24 2.63 12.12
C ARG A 34 6.51 1.19 11.70
N ARG A 35 6.31 0.23 12.60
CA ARG A 35 6.50 -1.20 12.29
C ARG A 35 5.53 -1.66 11.20
N ALA A 36 4.27 -1.28 11.30
CA ALA A 36 3.25 -1.60 10.29
C ALA A 36 3.62 -1.02 8.92
N LEU A 37 4.09 0.24 8.89
CA LEU A 37 4.57 0.88 7.66
C LEU A 37 5.76 0.11 7.05
N VAL A 38 6.77 -0.24 7.85
CA VAL A 38 7.94 -0.99 7.36
C VAL A 38 7.56 -2.36 6.84
N ILE A 39 6.69 -3.10 7.57
CA ILE A 39 6.16 -4.39 7.11
C ILE A 39 5.43 -4.23 5.77
N GLY A 40 4.56 -3.23 5.66
CA GLY A 40 3.85 -2.92 4.42
C GLY A 40 4.79 -2.63 3.26
N LEU A 41 5.81 -1.79 3.49
CA LEU A 41 6.83 -1.46 2.48
C LEU A 41 7.62 -2.70 2.04
N VAL A 42 8.05 -3.55 2.97
CA VAL A 42 8.78 -4.79 2.66
C VAL A 42 7.90 -5.74 1.85
N VAL A 43 6.66 -5.99 2.28
CA VAL A 43 5.73 -6.88 1.57
C VAL A 43 5.43 -6.34 0.17
N PHE A 44 5.18 -5.04 0.04
CA PHE A 44 4.94 -4.38 -1.25
C PHE A 44 6.16 -4.47 -2.16
N GLY A 45 7.35 -4.17 -1.64
CA GLY A 45 8.60 -4.20 -2.39
C GLY A 45 8.96 -5.61 -2.88
N LEU A 46 8.83 -6.63 -2.02
CA LEU A 46 9.05 -8.02 -2.40
C LEU A 46 8.03 -8.52 -3.42
N GLY A 47 6.75 -8.17 -3.23
CA GLY A 47 5.70 -8.47 -4.21
C GLY A 47 5.96 -7.83 -5.56
N SER A 48 6.41 -6.56 -5.57
CA SER A 48 6.78 -5.86 -6.79
C SER A 48 8.04 -6.44 -7.45
N LEU A 49 9.05 -6.77 -6.65
CA LEU A 49 10.25 -7.44 -7.15
C LEU A 49 9.90 -8.78 -7.83
N ALA A 50 9.08 -9.60 -7.18
CA ALA A 50 8.61 -10.86 -7.74
C ALA A 50 7.77 -10.66 -9.02
N ALA A 51 6.91 -9.62 -9.06
CA ALA A 51 6.14 -9.25 -10.25
C ALA A 51 7.03 -8.89 -11.45
N GLY A 52 8.18 -8.25 -11.18
CA GLY A 52 9.18 -7.94 -12.20
C GLY A 52 9.86 -9.17 -12.84
N PHE A 53 9.70 -10.35 -12.26
CA PHE A 53 10.17 -11.65 -12.81
C PHE A 53 9.00 -12.55 -13.23
N ALA A 54 7.77 -12.07 -13.22
CA ALA A 54 6.62 -12.89 -13.56
C ALA A 54 6.64 -13.32 -15.03
N THR A 55 6.56 -14.60 -15.26
CA THR A 55 6.52 -15.20 -16.61
C THR A 55 5.11 -15.62 -17.04
N THR A 56 4.19 -15.71 -16.10
CA THR A 56 2.78 -16.08 -16.33
C THR A 56 1.82 -15.05 -15.76
N ALA A 57 0.61 -14.94 -16.31
CA ALA A 57 -0.43 -14.06 -15.79
C ALA A 57 -0.81 -14.43 -14.36
N ASP A 58 -0.92 -15.72 -14.04
CA ASP A 58 -1.32 -16.18 -12.70
C ASP A 58 -0.26 -15.81 -11.63
N MET A 59 1.02 -15.92 -11.98
CA MET A 59 2.11 -15.45 -11.12
C MET A 59 2.00 -13.93 -10.87
N LEU A 60 1.71 -13.16 -11.92
CA LEU A 60 1.54 -11.73 -11.80
C LEU A 60 0.34 -11.37 -10.93
N ILE A 61 -0.80 -12.04 -11.10
CA ILE A 61 -2.00 -11.87 -10.28
C ILE A 61 -1.68 -12.12 -8.80
N LEU A 62 -0.96 -13.20 -8.49
CA LEU A 62 -0.55 -13.51 -7.12
C LEU A 62 0.38 -12.42 -6.55
N CYS A 63 1.37 -11.98 -7.31
CA CYS A 63 2.25 -10.89 -6.89
C CYS A 63 1.47 -9.59 -6.63
N ARG A 64 0.48 -9.27 -7.45
CA ARG A 64 -0.42 -8.13 -7.28
C ARG A 64 -1.25 -8.24 -5.99
N ALA A 65 -1.76 -9.44 -5.68
CA ALA A 65 -2.45 -9.69 -4.41
C ALA A 65 -1.52 -9.44 -3.20
N VAL A 66 -0.28 -9.93 -3.24
CA VAL A 66 0.72 -9.68 -2.20
C VAL A 66 1.03 -8.18 -2.06
N MET A 67 1.19 -7.47 -3.18
CA MET A 67 1.36 -6.00 -3.17
C MET A 67 0.15 -5.31 -2.55
N GLY A 68 -1.08 -5.81 -2.77
CA GLY A 68 -2.30 -5.31 -2.17
C GLY A 68 -2.25 -5.38 -0.63
N ILE A 69 -1.77 -6.49 -0.07
CA ILE A 69 -1.55 -6.61 1.38
C ILE A 69 -0.56 -5.54 1.86
N GLY A 70 0.59 -5.40 1.18
CA GLY A 70 1.59 -4.38 1.53
C GLY A 70 1.01 -2.97 1.50
N GLY A 71 0.28 -2.62 0.44
CA GLY A 71 -0.39 -1.33 0.30
C GLY A 71 -1.39 -1.04 1.42
N ALA A 72 -2.16 -2.06 1.83
CA ALA A 72 -3.12 -1.95 2.92
C ALA A 72 -2.46 -1.58 4.28
N PHE A 73 -1.22 -1.98 4.52
CA PHE A 73 -0.45 -1.52 5.68
C PHE A 73 0.13 -0.12 5.50
N ILE A 74 0.60 0.23 4.31
CA ILE A 74 1.26 1.52 4.04
C ILE A 74 0.27 2.69 4.22
N MET A 75 -0.89 2.63 3.60
CA MET A 75 -1.80 3.76 3.51
C MET A 75 -2.31 4.22 4.89
N PRO A 76 -2.91 3.39 5.76
CA PRO A 76 -3.37 3.84 7.07
C PRO A 76 -2.21 4.21 7.99
N SER A 77 -1.06 3.51 7.90
CA SER A 77 0.10 3.81 8.73
C SER A 77 0.67 5.21 8.44
N THR A 78 0.78 5.60 7.18
CA THR A 78 1.29 6.92 6.79
C THR A 78 0.38 8.04 7.31
N LEU A 79 -0.93 7.90 7.15
CA LEU A 79 -1.90 8.88 7.63
C LEU A 79 -1.91 8.96 9.18
N SER A 80 -1.89 7.82 9.87
CA SER A 80 -1.86 7.74 11.33
C SER A 80 -0.59 8.38 11.91
N ILE A 81 0.58 8.14 11.30
CA ILE A 81 1.86 8.76 11.70
C ILE A 81 1.76 10.28 11.54
N LEU A 82 1.27 10.74 10.39
CA LEU A 82 1.11 12.16 10.11
C LEU A 82 0.23 12.86 11.13
N VAL A 83 -0.94 12.30 11.43
CA VAL A 83 -1.90 12.85 12.42
C VAL A 83 -1.28 12.91 13.81
N GLN A 84 -0.38 12.00 14.17
CA GLN A 84 0.27 11.97 15.47
C GLN A 84 1.46 12.94 15.57
N VAL A 85 2.25 13.08 14.51
CA VAL A 85 3.41 13.98 14.49
C VAL A 85 2.97 15.45 14.51
N PHE A 86 1.94 15.80 13.76
CA PHE A 86 1.40 17.15 13.71
C PHE A 86 0.25 17.32 14.71
N THR A 87 0.57 17.82 15.92
CA THR A 87 -0.41 18.00 17.01
C THR A 87 -1.22 19.27 16.84
N ASP A 88 -0.64 20.34 16.28
CA ASP A 88 -1.36 21.57 15.97
C ASP A 88 -2.38 21.36 14.86
N ARG A 89 -3.59 21.92 15.02
CA ARG A 89 -4.72 21.73 14.09
C ARG A 89 -4.42 22.26 12.69
N GLN A 90 -3.79 23.41 12.58
CA GLN A 90 -3.50 24.03 11.29
C GLN A 90 -2.37 23.30 10.57
N ALA A 91 -1.28 22.96 11.27
CA ALA A 91 -0.17 22.19 10.74
C ALA A 91 -0.63 20.79 10.28
N ARG A 92 -1.51 20.14 11.06
CA ARG A 92 -2.09 18.84 10.69
C ARG A 92 -2.93 18.93 9.42
N ALA A 93 -3.79 19.95 9.30
CA ALA A 93 -4.60 20.14 8.09
C ALA A 93 -3.73 20.37 6.85
N GLN A 94 -2.67 21.17 6.96
CA GLN A 94 -1.71 21.37 5.88
C GLN A 94 -0.98 20.08 5.51
N ALA A 95 -0.51 19.31 6.49
CA ALA A 95 0.18 18.04 6.25
C ALA A 95 -0.72 17.01 5.57
N ILE A 96 -1.99 16.90 5.99
CA ILE A 96 -2.99 16.03 5.31
C ILE A 96 -3.26 16.53 3.89
N GLY A 97 -3.35 17.84 3.69
CA GLY A 97 -3.52 18.45 2.36
C GLY A 97 -2.37 18.10 1.42
N ILE A 98 -1.13 18.21 1.89
CA ILE A 98 0.06 17.83 1.12
C ILE A 98 0.06 16.32 0.81
N TRP A 99 -0.25 15.48 1.80
CA TRP A 99 -0.36 14.03 1.62
C TRP A 99 -1.39 13.67 0.54
N ALA A 100 -2.58 14.28 0.59
CA ALA A 100 -3.62 14.08 -0.40
C ALA A 100 -3.23 14.61 -1.79
N ALA A 101 -2.54 15.75 -1.86
CA ALA A 101 -2.04 16.32 -3.12
C ALA A 101 -0.99 15.41 -3.77
N VAL A 102 -0.06 14.85 -2.98
CA VAL A 102 0.94 13.88 -3.48
C VAL A 102 0.25 12.62 -4.00
N ALA A 103 -0.75 12.10 -3.27
CA ALA A 103 -1.51 10.94 -3.73
C ALA A 103 -2.26 11.23 -5.04
N GLY A 104 -2.91 12.39 -5.15
CA GLY A 104 -3.59 12.84 -6.37
C GLY A 104 -2.63 13.02 -7.55
N ALA A 105 -1.47 13.63 -7.30
CA ALA A 105 -0.43 13.78 -8.31
C ALA A 105 0.10 12.42 -8.81
N ALA A 106 0.28 11.45 -7.90
CA ALA A 106 0.71 10.10 -8.26
C ALA A 106 -0.31 9.39 -9.17
N ILE A 107 -1.62 9.57 -8.92
CA ILE A 107 -2.70 9.02 -9.75
C ILE A 107 -2.65 9.64 -11.16
N ALA A 108 -2.38 10.94 -11.28
CA ALA A 108 -2.32 11.63 -12.57
C ALA A 108 -1.02 11.29 -13.35
N ILE A 109 0.11 11.22 -12.66
CA ILE A 109 1.43 10.99 -13.27
C ILE A 109 1.65 9.49 -13.57
N GLY A 110 1.05 8.60 -12.76
CA GLY A 110 1.24 7.16 -12.87
C GLY A 110 1.03 6.60 -14.28
N PRO A 111 -0.10 6.85 -14.96
CA PRO A 111 -0.33 6.40 -16.33
C PRO A 111 0.70 6.93 -17.34
N ILE A 112 1.15 8.18 -17.17
CA ILE A 112 2.14 8.80 -18.06
C ILE A 112 3.49 8.10 -17.91
N VAL A 113 3.97 7.96 -16.67
CA VAL A 113 5.25 7.28 -16.40
C VAL A 113 5.18 5.81 -16.78
N GLY A 114 4.06 5.13 -16.45
CA GLY A 114 3.84 3.74 -16.84
C GLY A 114 3.82 3.55 -18.35
N GLY A 115 3.15 4.41 -19.09
CA GLY A 115 3.14 4.41 -20.56
C GLY A 115 4.52 4.58 -21.16
N LEU A 116 5.28 5.57 -20.70
CA LEU A 116 6.66 5.81 -21.15
C LEU A 116 7.59 4.64 -20.85
N LEU A 117 7.45 4.01 -19.68
CA LEU A 117 8.24 2.83 -19.34
C LEU A 117 7.94 1.66 -20.26
N ILE A 118 6.66 1.41 -20.58
CA ILE A 118 6.27 0.31 -21.48
C ILE A 118 6.76 0.58 -22.91
N GLU A 119 6.67 1.84 -23.37
CA GLU A 119 7.08 2.22 -24.73
C GLU A 119 8.58 2.04 -24.96
N HIS A 120 9.41 2.37 -23.95
CA HIS A 120 10.88 2.38 -24.11
C HIS A 120 11.56 1.11 -23.57
N THR A 121 10.84 0.26 -22.82
CA THR A 121 11.41 -0.94 -22.20
C THR A 121 10.46 -2.13 -22.31
N THR A 122 10.14 -2.76 -21.20
CA THR A 122 9.18 -3.86 -21.09
C THR A 122 8.19 -3.57 -19.97
N TRP A 123 7.02 -4.20 -19.97
CA TRP A 123 6.03 -4.04 -18.92
C TRP A 123 6.56 -4.40 -17.50
N HIS A 124 7.59 -5.24 -17.42
CA HIS A 124 8.26 -5.58 -16.16
C HIS A 124 8.89 -4.35 -15.48
N ALA A 125 9.31 -3.35 -16.26
CA ALA A 125 9.95 -2.15 -15.74
C ALA A 125 9.06 -1.37 -14.75
N ILE A 126 7.73 -1.42 -14.92
CA ILE A 126 6.78 -0.82 -13.99
C ILE A 126 6.98 -1.35 -12.57
N PHE A 127 7.31 -2.63 -12.44
CA PHE A 127 7.52 -3.28 -11.14
C PHE A 127 8.93 -3.07 -10.62
N TRP A 128 9.93 -2.93 -11.48
CA TRP A 128 11.32 -2.67 -11.10
C TRP A 128 11.58 -1.28 -10.52
N VAL A 129 10.71 -0.31 -10.79
CA VAL A 129 10.80 1.05 -10.22
C VAL A 129 10.51 1.05 -8.72
N ASN A 130 9.62 0.18 -8.23
CA ASN A 130 9.16 0.19 -6.85
C ASN A 130 10.23 -0.24 -5.81
N PRO A 131 11.03 -1.31 -5.99
CA PRO A 131 12.02 -1.72 -5.00
C PRO A 131 13.01 -0.62 -4.58
N PRO A 132 13.64 0.16 -5.48
CA PRO A 132 14.47 1.28 -5.08
C PRO A 132 13.71 2.33 -4.25
N LEU A 133 12.49 2.67 -4.65
CA LEU A 133 11.65 3.62 -3.92
C LEU A 133 11.29 3.10 -2.52
N VAL A 134 10.98 1.80 -2.41
CA VAL A 134 10.70 1.14 -1.14
C VAL A 134 11.93 1.18 -0.21
N VAL A 135 13.12 0.93 -0.73
CA VAL A 135 14.36 1.02 0.07
C VAL A 135 14.57 2.43 0.60
N ILE A 136 14.40 3.44 -0.24
CA ILE A 136 14.48 4.86 0.17
C ILE A 136 13.42 5.16 1.23
N ALA A 137 12.17 4.71 1.04
CA ALA A 137 11.09 4.91 1.98
C ALA A 137 11.36 4.23 3.34
N ILE A 138 11.93 3.02 3.35
CA ILE A 138 12.31 2.32 4.58
C ILE A 138 13.41 3.09 5.32
N ILE A 139 14.46 3.53 4.62
CA ILE A 139 15.54 4.33 5.22
C ILE A 139 14.98 5.62 5.81
N ALA A 140 14.17 6.34 5.05
CA ALA A 140 13.52 7.58 5.51
C ALA A 140 12.61 7.31 6.73
N THR A 141 11.88 6.20 6.73
CA THR A 141 11.02 5.80 7.84
C THR A 141 11.83 5.59 9.13
N PHE A 142 12.96 4.89 9.06
CA PHE A 142 13.80 4.68 10.24
C PHE A 142 14.48 5.96 10.72
N ALA A 143 14.85 6.86 9.80
CA ALA A 143 15.54 8.10 10.12
C ALA A 143 14.58 9.19 10.70
N LEU A 144 13.34 9.26 10.22
CA LEU A 144 12.47 10.41 10.46
C LEU A 144 11.23 10.07 11.32
N VAL A 145 10.80 8.79 11.36
CA VAL A 145 9.53 8.41 11.99
C VAL A 145 9.77 7.78 13.35
N PRO A 146 9.33 8.42 14.46
CA PRO A 146 9.37 7.79 15.78
C PRO A 146 8.36 6.62 15.86
N GLU A 147 8.68 5.61 16.67
CA GLU A 147 7.69 4.54 16.92
C GLU A 147 6.54 5.08 17.76
N SER A 148 5.33 4.76 17.35
CA SER A 148 4.13 5.20 18.03
C SER A 148 3.06 4.12 18.03
N ARG A 149 2.28 4.07 19.10
CA ARG A 149 1.18 3.13 19.30
C ARG A 149 0.00 3.84 19.92
N ASP A 150 -1.18 3.30 19.74
CA ASP A 150 -2.34 3.75 20.51
C ASP A 150 -2.24 3.22 21.95
N PRO A 151 -2.18 4.10 22.97
CA PRO A 151 -2.13 3.69 24.38
C PRO A 151 -3.36 2.92 24.83
N SER A 152 -4.51 3.14 24.20
CA SER A 152 -5.79 2.48 24.56
C SER A 152 -5.82 1.01 24.17
N LYS A 153 -4.90 0.54 23.30
CA LYS A 153 -4.84 -0.84 22.79
C LYS A 153 -6.23 -1.38 22.44
N PRO A 154 -6.92 -0.78 21.47
CA PRO A 154 -8.28 -1.17 21.14
C PRO A 154 -8.33 -2.68 20.82
N ARG A 155 -9.41 -3.34 21.25
CA ARG A 155 -9.62 -4.76 20.93
C ARG A 155 -9.72 -4.89 19.42
N LEU A 156 -8.95 -5.84 18.87
CA LEU A 156 -9.07 -6.17 17.46
C LEU A 156 -10.45 -6.77 17.22
N ASP A 157 -11.28 -6.07 16.49
CA ASP A 157 -12.52 -6.65 15.97
C ASP A 157 -12.20 -7.44 14.69
N VAL A 158 -11.61 -8.62 14.89
CA VAL A 158 -11.23 -9.51 13.79
C VAL A 158 -12.47 -9.96 13.03
N MET A 159 -13.61 -10.17 13.73
CA MET A 159 -14.86 -10.58 13.10
C MET A 159 -15.40 -9.47 12.19
N GLY A 160 -15.47 -8.22 12.67
CA GLY A 160 -15.89 -7.07 11.87
C GLY A 160 -14.96 -6.82 10.68
N ALA A 161 -13.65 -6.95 10.87
CA ALA A 161 -12.68 -6.81 9.79
C ALA A 161 -12.82 -7.92 8.73
N VAL A 162 -13.02 -9.17 9.13
CA VAL A 162 -13.26 -10.28 8.19
C VAL A 162 -14.58 -10.11 7.46
N LEU A 163 -15.66 -9.78 8.17
CA LEU A 163 -16.98 -9.58 7.55
C LEU A 163 -16.98 -8.42 6.55
N SER A 164 -16.33 -7.30 6.89
CA SER A 164 -16.20 -6.16 5.97
C SER A 164 -15.34 -6.52 4.75
N SER A 165 -14.24 -7.26 4.95
CA SER A 165 -13.37 -7.74 3.87
C SER A 165 -14.14 -8.66 2.91
N VAL A 166 -14.86 -9.66 3.47
CA VAL A 166 -15.69 -10.57 2.68
C VAL A 166 -16.81 -9.80 1.95
N GLY A 167 -17.46 -8.84 2.63
CA GLY A 167 -18.47 -7.99 2.02
C GLY A 167 -17.95 -7.18 0.83
N ILE A 168 -16.77 -6.58 0.94
CA ILE A 168 -16.13 -5.84 -0.15
C ILE A 168 -15.77 -6.78 -1.31
N ILE A 169 -15.15 -7.93 -1.01
CA ILE A 169 -14.77 -8.93 -2.04
C ILE A 169 -16.01 -9.49 -2.76
N ALA A 170 -17.13 -9.69 -2.05
CA ALA A 170 -18.35 -10.21 -2.64
C ALA A 170 -19.12 -9.17 -3.51
N PHE A 171 -18.80 -7.88 -3.32
CA PHE A 171 -19.44 -6.80 -4.06
C PHE A 171 -18.68 -6.43 -5.35
N VAL A 172 -17.39 -6.78 -5.44
CA VAL A 172 -16.53 -6.57 -6.62
C VAL A 172 -16.56 -7.78 -7.55
#